data_6ac6f3cfa9cc074abf52ec2cc2a214c1
#
_entry.id   6ac6f3cfa9cc074abf52ec2cc2a214c1
#
_cell.length_a   1.000
_cell.length_b   1.000
_cell.length_c   1.000
_cell.angle_alpha   90.00
_cell.angle_beta   90.00
_cell.angle_gamma   90.00
#
_symmetry.space_group_name_H-M   'P 1'
#
loop_
_entity.id
_entity.type
_entity.pdbx_description
1 polymer ?
#
loop_
_entity_poly.entity_id
_entity_poly.type
_entity_poly.pdbx_seq_one_letter_code
_entity_poly.pdbx_strand_id
1 'polypeptide(L)'
;MPKAFYSLFLVVSFAMTLGCGGQEKVNFKEAQQFLAVDFNNEGTILAGISKTGAVILWDAIKQAKIKTLESKDRKASSLDFNKDGSLLAVGQDGGQIQILSMPEGEEKQALKSGTATIKALAFSPDGKNIAIASKQAIEIWSTANFKKTSSLPKSGQMQELAWTPDSKSILSGGSDFNLHVYSIDGSSQSIIKGHIKAISALAVSKDGKKAASGDRAGKILLWDWGSKNPVSTEITAHQGGVDSLSFSSDASLLASAGRDDLVKTWSTSNSENLQTFKGHKNDVRGVVFAPDGKSIASAGLDGTVKIWEVK
;
A
#
# COMPACT_ATOMS: atom_id res chain seq x y z
N MET A 1 24.90 56.95 1.59
CA MET A 1 25.18 55.85 2.54
C MET A 1 24.20 54.73 2.25
N PRO A 2 24.64 53.62 1.68
CA PRO A 2 23.75 52.47 1.42
C PRO A 2 23.77 51.52 2.61
N LYS A 3 22.59 51.06 3.02
CA LYS A 3 22.38 50.09 4.08
C LYS A 3 22.67 48.67 3.54
N ALA A 4 23.60 47.98 4.19
CA ALA A 4 23.96 46.62 3.90
C ALA A 4 22.84 45.67 4.43
N PHE A 5 22.31 44.80 3.56
CA PHE A 5 21.46 43.66 3.94
C PHE A 5 22.38 42.49 4.31
N TYR A 6 22.36 42.13 5.58
CA TYR A 6 22.96 40.85 6.02
C TYR A 6 21.97 39.70 5.76
N SER A 7 22.35 38.85 4.81
CA SER A 7 21.69 37.58 4.58
C SER A 7 22.16 36.60 5.66
N LEU A 8 21.23 36.16 6.50
CA LEU A 8 21.47 35.16 7.53
C LEU A 8 21.43 33.76 6.89
N PHE A 9 22.58 33.20 6.56
CA PHE A 9 22.69 31.79 6.19
C PHE A 9 22.49 30.93 7.43
N LEU A 10 21.35 30.24 7.50
CA LEU A 10 21.11 29.20 8.52
C LEU A 10 21.91 27.95 8.13
N VAL A 11 23.08 27.76 8.73
CA VAL A 11 23.85 26.52 8.62
C VAL A 11 23.15 25.48 9.49
N VAL A 12 22.42 24.55 8.86
CA VAL A 12 21.92 23.37 9.55
C VAL A 12 23.08 22.38 9.67
N SER A 13 23.64 22.30 10.88
CA SER A 13 24.68 21.31 11.20
C SER A 13 24.06 19.91 11.28
N PHE A 14 24.44 19.04 10.35
CA PHE A 14 24.12 17.61 10.39
C PHE A 14 25.00 16.93 11.44
N ALA A 15 24.40 16.54 12.57
CA ALA A 15 25.02 15.59 13.48
C ALA A 15 24.82 14.17 12.91
N MET A 16 25.89 13.55 12.40
CA MET A 16 25.91 12.13 12.07
C MET A 16 25.84 11.30 13.36
N THR A 17 24.70 10.71 13.64
CA THR A 17 24.62 9.58 14.57
C THR A 17 24.70 8.29 13.75
N LEU A 18 25.83 7.60 13.89
CA LEU A 18 26.03 6.21 13.43
C LEU A 18 25.11 5.29 14.24
N GLY A 19 23.93 4.99 13.71
CA GLY A 19 23.01 3.98 14.21
C GLY A 19 22.44 3.20 13.03
N CYS A 20 22.24 1.89 13.16
CA CYS A 20 21.62 1.00 12.16
C CYS A 20 20.12 1.29 11.94
N GLY A 21 19.73 2.54 11.87
CA GLY A 21 18.35 3.00 11.54
C GLY A 21 18.35 3.68 10.17
N GLY A 22 17.34 3.41 9.35
CA GLY A 22 17.15 4.12 8.09
C GLY A 22 16.94 5.61 8.32
N GLN A 23 17.48 6.44 7.43
CA GLN A 23 17.41 7.89 7.54
C GLN A 23 16.10 8.41 6.95
N GLU A 24 15.37 9.25 7.72
CA GLU A 24 14.23 9.99 7.21
C GLU A 24 14.69 11.04 6.21
N LYS A 25 14.16 10.99 4.98
CA LYS A 25 14.43 11.96 3.91
C LYS A 25 13.44 13.11 3.92
N VAL A 26 12.16 12.76 4.09
CA VAL A 26 11.04 13.70 3.96
C VAL A 26 10.00 13.40 5.01
N ASN A 27 9.35 14.43 5.50
CA ASN A 27 8.26 14.34 6.46
C ASN A 27 7.13 15.30 6.06
N PHE A 28 6.10 14.76 5.43
CA PHE A 28 4.87 15.49 5.17
C PHE A 28 3.98 15.43 6.42
N LYS A 29 3.86 16.54 7.10
CA LYS A 29 3.05 16.65 8.30
C LYS A 29 1.72 17.33 7.98
N GLU A 30 0.63 16.65 8.31
CA GLU A 30 -0.73 17.15 8.15
C GLU A 30 -1.46 17.10 9.51
N ALA A 31 -2.55 17.84 9.62
CA ALA A 31 -3.38 17.79 10.84
C ALA A 31 -4.22 16.50 10.96
N GLN A 32 -4.14 15.60 9.99
CA GLN A 32 -4.97 14.40 9.87
C GLN A 32 -4.12 13.14 9.96
N GLN A 33 -4.63 12.10 10.62
CA GLN A 33 -4.02 10.76 10.67
C GLN A 33 -4.13 10.06 9.31
N PHE A 34 -3.13 9.24 8.94
CA PHE A 34 -3.11 8.54 7.66
C PHE A 34 -3.34 7.03 7.81
N LEU A 35 -4.05 6.45 6.83
CA LEU A 35 -4.44 5.04 6.79
C LEU A 35 -3.75 4.26 5.68
N ALA A 36 -3.40 4.90 4.58
CA ALA A 36 -2.78 4.27 3.42
C ALA A 36 -1.92 5.29 2.66
N VAL A 37 -0.97 4.79 1.89
CA VAL A 37 -0.10 5.56 1.02
C VAL A 37 0.28 4.70 -0.18
N ASP A 38 0.39 5.33 -1.35
CA ASP A 38 0.86 4.69 -2.56
C ASP A 38 1.60 5.66 -3.47
N PHE A 39 2.58 5.15 -4.26
CA PHE A 39 3.29 5.88 -5.29
C PHE A 39 2.69 5.59 -6.67
N ASN A 40 2.68 6.59 -7.53
CA ASN A 40 2.53 6.30 -8.95
C ASN A 40 3.77 5.55 -9.46
N ASN A 41 3.63 4.84 -10.57
CA ASN A 41 4.68 3.96 -11.09
C ASN A 41 5.99 4.67 -11.53
N GLU A 42 5.98 6.00 -11.62
CA GLU A 42 7.18 6.81 -11.86
C GLU A 42 7.87 7.26 -10.56
N GLY A 43 7.20 7.10 -9.40
CA GLY A 43 7.70 7.59 -8.11
C GLY A 43 7.66 9.11 -7.97
N THR A 44 6.94 9.80 -8.85
CA THR A 44 6.85 11.27 -8.88
C THR A 44 5.69 11.82 -8.05
N ILE A 45 4.61 11.05 -7.90
CA ILE A 45 3.42 11.41 -7.14
C ILE A 45 3.23 10.40 -6.02
N LEU A 46 2.98 10.91 -4.83
CA LEU A 46 2.58 10.13 -3.66
C LEU A 46 1.14 10.49 -3.31
N ALA A 47 0.29 9.50 -3.11
CA ALA A 47 -1.08 9.66 -2.66
C ALA A 47 -1.26 9.05 -1.27
N GLY A 48 -1.97 9.74 -0.36
CA GLY A 48 -2.27 9.22 0.97
C GLY A 48 -3.74 9.41 1.32
N ILE A 49 -4.32 8.42 2.01
CA ILE A 49 -5.67 8.50 2.57
C ILE A 49 -5.59 8.91 4.03
N SER A 50 -6.27 10.00 4.37
CA SER A 50 -6.44 10.41 5.76
C SER A 50 -7.57 9.64 6.44
N LYS A 51 -7.54 9.58 7.76
CA LYS A 51 -8.62 8.97 8.58
C LYS A 51 -9.98 9.67 8.44
N THR A 52 -9.98 10.93 8.02
CA THR A 52 -11.22 11.66 7.71
C THR A 52 -11.79 11.27 6.35
N GLY A 53 -11.00 10.57 5.52
CA GLY A 53 -11.37 10.09 4.20
C GLY A 53 -10.94 11.00 3.06
N ALA A 54 -10.21 12.08 3.34
CA ALA A 54 -9.62 12.90 2.28
C ALA A 54 -8.43 12.17 1.64
N VAL A 55 -8.23 12.39 0.34
CA VAL A 55 -7.03 11.95 -0.39
C VAL A 55 -6.12 13.15 -0.57
N ILE A 56 -4.87 13.03 -0.16
CA ILE A 56 -3.87 14.06 -0.30
C ILE A 56 -2.82 13.60 -1.31
N LEU A 57 -2.47 14.47 -2.24
CA LEU A 57 -1.48 14.25 -3.29
C LEU A 57 -0.25 15.12 -3.02
N TRP A 58 0.93 14.51 -3.12
CA TRP A 58 2.22 15.19 -3.01
C TRP A 58 3.08 14.93 -4.25
N ASP A 59 3.82 15.96 -4.67
CA ASP A 59 4.96 15.82 -5.56
C ASP A 59 6.14 15.27 -4.73
N ALA A 60 6.50 14.03 -4.97
CA ALA A 60 7.53 13.34 -4.20
C ALA A 60 8.94 13.88 -4.50
N ILE A 61 9.14 14.45 -5.69
CA ILE A 61 10.43 15.01 -6.12
C ILE A 61 10.62 16.43 -5.52
N LYS A 62 9.61 17.28 -5.64
CA LYS A 62 9.65 18.65 -5.08
C LYS A 62 9.36 18.68 -3.58
N GLN A 63 8.94 17.57 -3.01
CA GLN A 63 8.58 17.41 -1.60
C GLN A 63 7.48 18.40 -1.18
N ALA A 64 6.50 18.58 -2.01
CA ALA A 64 5.44 19.58 -1.85
C ALA A 64 4.06 18.98 -2.02
N LYS A 65 3.10 19.47 -1.25
CA LYS A 65 1.70 19.12 -1.44
C LYS A 65 1.17 19.69 -2.76
N ILE A 66 0.57 18.83 -3.59
CA ILE A 66 -0.10 19.21 -4.82
C ILE A 66 -1.52 19.65 -4.51
N LYS A 67 -2.29 18.76 -3.85
CA LYS A 67 -3.74 18.95 -3.68
C LYS A 67 -4.28 18.12 -2.53
N THR A 68 -5.35 18.58 -1.93
CA THR A 68 -6.22 17.79 -1.06
C THR A 68 -7.56 17.60 -1.76
N LEU A 69 -7.97 16.35 -1.92
CA LEU A 69 -9.26 15.97 -2.47
C LEU A 69 -10.16 15.63 -1.27
N GLU A 70 -11.00 16.60 -0.89
CA GLU A 70 -11.87 16.45 0.26
C GLU A 70 -13.00 15.46 -0.04
N SER A 71 -13.25 14.56 0.88
CA SER A 71 -14.40 13.67 0.83
C SER A 71 -15.60 14.37 1.49
N LYS A 72 -16.52 14.89 0.69
CA LYS A 72 -17.69 15.63 1.21
C LYS A 72 -18.65 14.71 1.99
N ASP A 73 -18.89 13.49 1.48
CA ASP A 73 -19.95 12.62 2.00
C ASP A 73 -19.50 11.16 2.26
N ARG A 74 -18.30 10.77 1.84
CA ARG A 74 -17.84 9.36 1.88
C ARG A 74 -16.35 9.27 2.15
N LYS A 75 -16.00 8.49 3.16
CA LYS A 75 -14.60 8.30 3.55
C LYS A 75 -13.89 7.38 2.58
N ALA A 76 -12.75 7.81 2.05
CA ALA A 76 -11.84 6.94 1.34
C ALA A 76 -11.26 5.87 2.28
N SER A 77 -11.09 4.66 1.77
CA SER A 77 -10.65 3.49 2.55
C SER A 77 -9.55 2.70 1.87
N SER A 78 -9.40 2.83 0.55
CA SER A 78 -8.35 2.17 -0.23
C SER A 78 -8.01 3.02 -1.46
N LEU A 79 -6.78 2.93 -1.93
CA LEU A 79 -6.33 3.60 -3.16
C LEU A 79 -5.30 2.73 -3.88
N ASP A 80 -5.21 2.93 -5.20
CA ASP A 80 -4.19 2.30 -6.03
C ASP A 80 -4.01 3.08 -7.34
N PHE A 81 -2.77 3.26 -7.77
CA PHE A 81 -2.46 3.81 -9.07
C PHE A 81 -2.49 2.75 -10.16
N ASN A 82 -2.95 3.08 -11.35
CA ASN A 82 -2.80 2.20 -12.49
C ASN A 82 -1.33 2.17 -12.97
N LYS A 83 -1.02 1.19 -13.83
CA LYS A 83 0.34 0.89 -14.29
C LYS A 83 1.10 2.07 -14.89
N ASP A 84 0.44 2.95 -15.62
CA ASP A 84 1.09 4.11 -16.26
C ASP A 84 1.01 5.39 -15.41
N GLY A 85 0.43 5.32 -14.21
CA GLY A 85 0.29 6.44 -13.28
C GLY A 85 -0.72 7.50 -13.71
N SER A 86 -1.45 7.29 -14.81
CA SER A 86 -2.44 8.25 -15.34
C SER A 86 -3.75 8.26 -14.60
N LEU A 87 -4.05 7.19 -13.84
CA LEU A 87 -5.26 7.03 -13.06
C LEU A 87 -4.96 6.68 -11.61
N LEU A 88 -5.76 7.22 -10.70
CA LEU A 88 -5.83 6.81 -9.30
C LEU A 88 -7.26 6.33 -9.02
N ALA A 89 -7.41 5.09 -8.56
CA ALA A 89 -8.67 4.58 -8.05
C ALA A 89 -8.75 4.80 -6.54
N VAL A 90 -9.91 5.26 -6.07
CA VAL A 90 -10.17 5.51 -4.65
C VAL A 90 -11.45 4.80 -4.25
N GLY A 91 -11.34 3.77 -3.43
CA GLY A 91 -12.47 3.06 -2.84
C GLY A 91 -12.99 3.79 -1.61
N GLN A 92 -14.32 3.86 -1.47
CA GLN A 92 -14.97 4.65 -0.44
C GLN A 92 -16.07 3.86 0.30
N ASP A 93 -16.60 4.47 1.35
CA ASP A 93 -17.78 4.00 2.04
C ASP A 93 -18.98 3.91 1.10
N GLY A 94 -19.88 2.97 1.42
CA GLY A 94 -21.12 2.76 0.65
C GLY A 94 -20.90 2.18 -0.73
N GLY A 95 -19.74 1.56 -1.01
CA GLY A 95 -19.44 0.89 -2.27
C GLY A 95 -19.12 1.81 -3.43
N GLN A 96 -18.78 3.06 -3.17
CA GLN A 96 -18.36 4.00 -4.23
C GLN A 96 -16.89 3.84 -4.55
N ILE A 97 -16.55 4.01 -5.81
CA ILE A 97 -15.18 4.09 -6.29
C ILE A 97 -15.08 5.30 -7.20
N GLN A 98 -14.12 6.16 -6.93
CA GLN A 98 -13.77 7.27 -7.82
C GLN A 98 -12.52 6.87 -8.64
N ILE A 99 -12.57 7.11 -9.94
CA ILE A 99 -11.41 7.02 -10.83
C ILE A 99 -11.00 8.45 -11.16
N LEU A 100 -9.82 8.82 -10.74
CA LEU A 100 -9.28 10.16 -10.89
C LEU A 100 -8.22 10.18 -11.99
N SER A 101 -8.22 11.21 -12.83
CA SER A 101 -7.15 11.50 -13.79
C SER A 101 -5.98 12.18 -13.06
N MET A 102 -4.77 11.73 -13.32
CA MET A 102 -3.57 12.26 -12.70
C MET A 102 -2.74 13.05 -13.72
N PRO A 103 -1.99 14.08 -13.31
CA PRO A 103 -1.73 14.53 -11.93
C PRO A 103 -2.79 15.47 -11.33
N GLU A 104 -3.78 15.93 -12.09
CA GLU A 104 -4.73 16.97 -11.68
C GLU A 104 -5.69 16.51 -10.56
N GLY A 105 -5.90 15.18 -10.42
CA GLY A 105 -6.84 14.60 -9.46
C GLY A 105 -8.30 14.96 -9.78
N GLU A 106 -8.64 15.05 -11.07
CA GLU A 106 -10.02 15.28 -11.51
C GLU A 106 -10.78 13.98 -11.67
N GLU A 107 -12.07 13.98 -11.29
CA GLU A 107 -12.89 12.79 -11.42
C GLU A 107 -13.17 12.49 -12.90
N LYS A 108 -12.64 11.34 -13.36
CA LYS A 108 -12.89 10.82 -14.70
C LYS A 108 -14.15 9.95 -14.73
N GLN A 109 -14.36 9.15 -13.69
CA GLN A 109 -15.45 8.19 -13.62
C GLN A 109 -15.80 7.86 -12.16
N ALA A 110 -17.09 7.73 -11.86
CA ALA A 110 -17.59 7.15 -10.62
C ALA A 110 -18.15 5.74 -10.88
N LEU A 111 -17.82 4.79 -10.02
CA LEU A 111 -18.31 3.41 -10.08
C LEU A 111 -19.06 3.09 -8.78
N LYS A 112 -19.91 2.06 -8.84
CA LYS A 112 -20.70 1.61 -7.70
C LYS A 112 -20.63 0.08 -7.58
N SER A 113 -19.99 -0.42 -6.52
CA SER A 113 -19.91 -1.84 -6.16
C SER A 113 -20.75 -2.11 -4.91
N GLY A 114 -22.01 -2.45 -5.11
CA GLY A 114 -22.93 -2.73 -3.99
C GLY A 114 -23.14 -1.53 -3.04
N THR A 115 -23.28 -1.81 -1.74
CA THR A 115 -23.54 -0.81 -0.69
C THR A 115 -22.54 -0.85 0.46
N ALA A 116 -21.64 -1.83 0.47
CA ALA A 116 -20.66 -1.99 1.52
C ALA A 116 -19.39 -1.16 1.24
N THR A 117 -18.72 -0.73 2.31
CA THR A 117 -17.39 -0.08 2.22
C THR A 117 -16.43 -0.93 1.40
N ILE A 118 -15.73 -0.31 0.47
CA ILE A 118 -14.62 -0.93 -0.26
C ILE A 118 -13.46 -1.15 0.71
N LYS A 119 -12.98 -2.39 0.82
CA LYS A 119 -11.89 -2.75 1.74
C LYS A 119 -10.54 -2.66 1.10
N ALA A 120 -10.44 -3.16 -0.13
CA ALA A 120 -9.25 -3.08 -0.94
C ALA A 120 -9.64 -2.94 -2.41
N LEU A 121 -8.79 -2.32 -3.19
CA LEU A 121 -8.89 -2.29 -4.64
C LEU A 121 -7.47 -2.31 -5.22
N ALA A 122 -7.33 -2.88 -6.42
CA ALA A 122 -6.05 -2.88 -7.13
C ALA A 122 -6.27 -2.98 -8.64
N PHE A 123 -5.51 -2.20 -9.40
CA PHE A 123 -5.41 -2.37 -10.84
C PHE A 123 -4.61 -3.63 -11.17
N SER A 124 -5.00 -4.34 -12.22
CA SER A 124 -4.21 -5.46 -12.71
C SER A 124 -2.88 -4.97 -13.32
N PRO A 125 -1.78 -5.74 -13.20
CA PRO A 125 -0.48 -5.37 -13.76
C PRO A 125 -0.47 -5.14 -15.27
N ASP A 126 -1.40 -5.75 -16.01
CA ASP A 126 -1.57 -5.52 -17.45
C ASP A 126 -2.39 -4.25 -17.76
N GLY A 127 -2.96 -3.60 -16.72
CA GLY A 127 -3.76 -2.39 -16.82
C GLY A 127 -5.18 -2.58 -17.35
N LYS A 128 -5.63 -3.82 -17.61
CA LYS A 128 -6.92 -4.08 -18.26
C LYS A 128 -8.09 -4.18 -17.29
N ASN A 129 -7.82 -4.45 -16.01
CA ASN A 129 -8.85 -4.68 -15.00
C ASN A 129 -8.54 -3.93 -13.72
N ILE A 130 -9.57 -3.73 -12.92
CA ILE A 130 -9.46 -3.35 -11.51
C ILE A 130 -10.25 -4.39 -10.70
N ALA A 131 -9.62 -4.92 -9.65
CA ALA A 131 -10.28 -5.76 -8.66
C ALA A 131 -10.75 -4.90 -7.49
N ILE A 132 -11.95 -5.13 -7.03
CA ILE A 132 -12.60 -4.35 -5.98
C ILE A 132 -13.14 -5.33 -4.94
N ALA A 133 -12.57 -5.29 -3.72
CA ALA A 133 -13.00 -6.12 -2.60
C ALA A 133 -13.90 -5.33 -1.66
N SER A 134 -15.05 -5.90 -1.37
CA SER A 134 -15.98 -5.41 -0.36
C SER A 134 -16.35 -6.53 0.60
N LYS A 135 -17.17 -6.25 1.62
CA LYS A 135 -17.74 -7.32 2.47
C LYS A 135 -18.63 -8.30 1.71
N GLN A 136 -19.05 -7.98 0.50
CA GLN A 136 -20.03 -8.76 -0.27
C GLN A 136 -19.37 -9.66 -1.31
N ALA A 137 -18.34 -9.18 -2.02
CA ALA A 137 -17.67 -9.89 -3.10
C ALA A 137 -16.31 -9.29 -3.44
N ILE A 138 -15.53 -10.00 -4.26
CA ILE A 138 -14.49 -9.43 -5.11
C ILE A 138 -15.11 -9.27 -6.50
N GLU A 139 -15.16 -8.06 -7.00
CA GLU A 139 -15.63 -7.76 -8.34
C GLU A 139 -14.49 -7.39 -9.26
N ILE A 140 -14.54 -7.86 -10.49
CA ILE A 140 -13.58 -7.50 -11.54
C ILE A 140 -14.27 -6.56 -12.51
N TRP A 141 -13.63 -5.43 -12.77
CA TRP A 141 -14.13 -4.38 -13.65
C TRP A 141 -13.11 -4.10 -14.74
N SER A 142 -13.57 -3.97 -15.99
CA SER A 142 -12.70 -3.58 -17.12
C SER A 142 -12.32 -2.10 -17.02
N THR A 143 -11.05 -1.77 -17.21
CA THR A 143 -10.57 -0.38 -17.26
C THR A 143 -10.92 0.33 -18.58
N ALA A 144 -11.19 -0.43 -19.65
CA ALA A 144 -11.49 0.14 -20.94
C ALA A 144 -12.86 0.87 -21.00
N ASN A 145 -13.82 0.39 -20.22
CA ASN A 145 -15.19 0.94 -20.22
C ASN A 145 -15.81 1.06 -18.81
N PHE A 146 -15.06 0.72 -17.78
CA PHE A 146 -15.46 0.75 -16.39
C PHE A 146 -16.75 -0.04 -16.10
N LYS A 147 -16.92 -1.18 -16.77
CA LYS A 147 -18.04 -2.11 -16.53
C LYS A 147 -17.56 -3.34 -15.77
N LYS A 148 -18.41 -3.83 -14.87
CA LYS A 148 -18.18 -5.09 -14.18
C LYS A 148 -18.22 -6.25 -15.17
N THR A 149 -17.18 -7.09 -15.13
CA THR A 149 -17.02 -8.26 -16.01
C THR A 149 -17.30 -9.56 -15.27
N SER A 150 -16.94 -9.65 -14.00
CA SER A 150 -17.18 -10.84 -13.19
C SER A 150 -17.26 -10.53 -11.69
N SER A 151 -17.72 -11.53 -10.92
CA SER A 151 -17.69 -11.52 -9.46
C SER A 151 -17.12 -12.85 -9.00
N LEU A 152 -16.11 -12.81 -8.13
CA LEU A 152 -15.49 -14.00 -7.57
C LEU A 152 -16.20 -14.42 -6.29
N PRO A 153 -16.18 -15.73 -5.97
CA PRO A 153 -16.80 -16.25 -4.75
C PRO A 153 -16.27 -15.55 -3.50
N LYS A 154 -17.15 -15.29 -2.55
CA LYS A 154 -16.76 -14.74 -1.26
C LYS A 154 -16.20 -15.84 -0.36
N SER A 155 -15.05 -15.61 0.28
CA SER A 155 -14.58 -16.37 1.42
C SER A 155 -14.22 -15.42 2.56
N GLY A 156 -14.84 -15.62 3.71
CA GLY A 156 -14.57 -14.80 4.89
C GLY A 156 -14.88 -13.33 4.76
N GLN A 157 -14.38 -12.52 5.69
CA GLN A 157 -14.34 -11.07 5.58
C GLN A 157 -12.98 -10.66 5.01
N MET A 158 -12.94 -10.40 3.72
CA MET A 158 -11.75 -9.93 3.02
C MET A 158 -11.31 -8.57 3.56
N GLN A 159 -10.01 -8.40 3.76
CA GLN A 159 -9.40 -7.15 4.20
C GLN A 159 -8.47 -6.58 3.13
N GLU A 160 -7.76 -7.46 2.44
CA GLU A 160 -6.73 -7.12 1.46
C GLU A 160 -6.84 -8.01 0.22
N LEU A 161 -6.35 -7.50 -0.91
CA LEU A 161 -6.18 -8.23 -2.15
C LEU A 161 -4.89 -7.81 -2.86
N ALA A 162 -4.33 -8.73 -3.65
CA ALA A 162 -3.18 -8.48 -4.51
C ALA A 162 -3.29 -9.29 -5.80
N TRP A 163 -2.90 -8.70 -6.93
CA TRP A 163 -2.81 -9.41 -8.21
C TRP A 163 -1.53 -10.22 -8.33
N THR A 164 -1.61 -11.35 -9.03
CA THR A 164 -0.40 -11.97 -9.58
C THR A 164 0.12 -11.15 -10.77
N PRO A 165 1.45 -11.11 -11.02
CA PRO A 165 2.04 -10.28 -12.07
C PRO A 165 1.59 -10.61 -13.48
N ASP A 166 1.13 -11.85 -13.71
CA ASP A 166 0.54 -12.30 -14.98
C ASP A 166 -0.91 -11.85 -15.19
N SER A 167 -1.47 -11.15 -14.20
CA SER A 167 -2.86 -10.65 -14.20
C SER A 167 -3.93 -11.74 -14.30
N LYS A 168 -3.59 -13.01 -14.01
CA LYS A 168 -4.52 -14.13 -14.14
C LYS A 168 -5.16 -14.54 -12.82
N SER A 169 -4.56 -14.15 -11.70
CA SER A 169 -5.08 -14.54 -10.38
C SER A 169 -5.04 -13.38 -9.39
N ILE A 170 -5.87 -13.50 -8.37
CA ILE A 170 -5.95 -12.58 -7.24
C ILE A 170 -5.74 -13.38 -5.96
N LEU A 171 -4.86 -12.89 -5.10
CA LEU A 171 -4.71 -13.31 -3.73
C LEU A 171 -5.61 -12.43 -2.87
N SER A 172 -6.28 -13.03 -1.89
CA SER A 172 -7.07 -12.31 -0.90
C SER A 172 -6.91 -12.95 0.47
N GLY A 173 -6.88 -12.12 1.50
CA GLY A 173 -6.79 -12.54 2.90
C GLY A 173 -7.74 -11.77 3.78
N GLY A 174 -8.09 -12.35 4.94
CA GLY A 174 -9.03 -11.72 5.85
C GLY A 174 -9.22 -12.44 7.17
N SER A 175 -10.44 -12.34 7.72
CA SER A 175 -10.76 -12.78 9.07
C SER A 175 -10.86 -14.30 9.27
N ASP A 176 -10.83 -15.09 8.21
CA ASP A 176 -10.81 -16.55 8.26
C ASP A 176 -9.39 -17.12 8.31
N PHE A 177 -8.36 -16.24 8.36
CA PHE A 177 -6.94 -16.56 8.53
C PHE A 177 -6.31 -17.30 7.36
N ASN A 178 -7.05 -17.48 6.26
CA ASN A 178 -6.60 -18.19 5.07
C ASN A 178 -6.22 -17.22 3.97
N LEU A 179 -5.24 -17.61 3.17
CA LEU A 179 -4.92 -16.97 1.91
C LEU A 179 -5.72 -17.68 0.82
N HIS A 180 -6.58 -16.93 0.14
CA HIS A 180 -7.37 -17.40 -0.99
C HIS A 180 -6.74 -16.95 -2.30
N VAL A 181 -6.71 -17.87 -3.26
CA VAL A 181 -6.23 -17.60 -4.62
C VAL A 181 -7.37 -17.86 -5.57
N TYR A 182 -7.75 -16.85 -6.34
CA TYR A 182 -8.83 -16.91 -7.31
C TYR A 182 -8.28 -16.71 -8.71
N SER A 183 -8.66 -17.57 -9.64
CA SER A 183 -8.56 -17.27 -11.07
C SER A 183 -9.57 -16.18 -11.44
N ILE A 184 -9.17 -15.18 -12.23
CA ILE A 184 -10.05 -14.05 -12.59
C ILE A 184 -11.26 -14.45 -13.44
N ASP A 185 -11.18 -15.58 -14.16
CA ASP A 185 -12.29 -16.15 -14.91
C ASP A 185 -13.25 -16.99 -14.03
N GLY A 186 -12.97 -17.11 -12.74
CA GLY A 186 -13.76 -17.88 -11.79
C GLY A 186 -13.60 -19.40 -11.92
N SER A 187 -12.71 -19.89 -12.80
CA SER A 187 -12.54 -21.31 -13.07
C SER A 187 -11.93 -22.11 -11.93
N SER A 188 -11.17 -21.45 -11.06
CA SER A 188 -10.50 -22.10 -9.93
C SER A 188 -10.36 -21.22 -8.71
N GLN A 189 -10.37 -21.89 -7.57
CA GLN A 189 -10.06 -21.30 -6.26
C GLN A 189 -9.19 -22.28 -5.48
N SER A 190 -8.19 -21.80 -4.77
CA SER A 190 -7.44 -22.56 -3.80
C SER A 190 -7.35 -21.81 -2.46
N ILE A 191 -7.16 -22.56 -1.39
CA ILE A 191 -7.07 -22.06 -0.02
C ILE A 191 -5.75 -22.52 0.56
N ILE A 192 -4.94 -21.58 1.02
CA ILE A 192 -3.65 -21.83 1.64
C ILE A 192 -3.75 -21.43 3.10
N LYS A 193 -3.48 -22.39 3.97
CA LYS A 193 -3.49 -22.21 5.44
C LYS A 193 -2.09 -21.84 5.93
N GLY A 194 -2.01 -21.05 6.99
CA GLY A 194 -0.73 -20.69 7.59
C GLY A 194 -0.88 -19.75 8.78
N HIS A 195 -1.69 -18.71 8.65
CA HIS A 195 -1.96 -17.78 9.74
C HIS A 195 -2.95 -18.35 10.77
N ILE A 196 -2.82 -17.87 12.00
CA ILE A 196 -3.74 -18.18 13.13
C ILE A 196 -4.49 -16.93 13.60
N LYS A 197 -4.27 -15.82 12.94
CA LYS A 197 -4.96 -14.53 13.13
C LYS A 197 -5.35 -13.94 11.77
N ALA A 198 -6.26 -12.97 11.83
CA ALA A 198 -6.77 -12.31 10.63
C ALA A 198 -5.62 -11.70 9.80
N ILE A 199 -5.60 -12.01 8.51
CA ILE A 199 -4.68 -11.40 7.56
C ILE A 199 -5.12 -9.96 7.34
N SER A 200 -4.19 -9.03 7.52
CA SER A 200 -4.39 -7.59 7.42
C SER A 200 -3.53 -6.92 6.35
N ALA A 201 -2.57 -7.62 5.79
CA ALA A 201 -1.69 -7.11 4.75
C ALA A 201 -1.31 -8.22 3.76
N LEU A 202 -1.20 -7.88 2.47
CA LEU A 202 -0.79 -8.77 1.39
C LEU A 202 0.10 -8.03 0.41
N ALA A 203 1.10 -8.72 -0.13
CA ALA A 203 1.89 -8.27 -1.26
C ALA A 203 2.32 -9.45 -2.13
N VAL A 204 2.50 -9.21 -3.42
CA VAL A 204 3.08 -10.17 -4.37
C VAL A 204 4.25 -9.50 -5.05
N SER A 205 5.37 -10.20 -5.17
CA SER A 205 6.56 -9.67 -5.84
C SER A 205 6.34 -9.51 -7.34
N LYS A 206 6.97 -8.52 -7.95
CA LYS A 206 6.80 -8.19 -9.37
C LYS A 206 7.22 -9.31 -10.33
N ASP A 207 8.12 -10.18 -9.89
CA ASP A 207 8.56 -11.38 -10.64
C ASP A 207 7.65 -12.59 -10.43
N GLY A 208 6.65 -12.50 -9.55
CA GLY A 208 5.70 -13.57 -9.24
C GLY A 208 6.26 -14.76 -8.48
N LYS A 209 7.49 -14.68 -7.99
CA LYS A 209 8.13 -15.80 -7.28
C LYS A 209 7.87 -15.79 -5.78
N LYS A 210 7.52 -14.63 -5.23
CA LYS A 210 7.26 -14.47 -3.80
C LYS A 210 5.93 -13.79 -3.55
N ALA A 211 5.30 -14.17 -2.44
CA ALA A 211 4.19 -13.44 -1.85
C ALA A 211 4.47 -13.23 -0.36
N ALA A 212 3.85 -12.26 0.23
CA ALA A 212 3.93 -12.01 1.66
C ALA A 212 2.53 -11.73 2.20
N SER A 213 2.21 -12.30 3.36
CA SER A 213 0.99 -12.02 4.10
C SER A 213 1.31 -11.67 5.53
N GLY A 214 0.69 -10.61 6.05
CA GLY A 214 0.86 -10.13 7.41
C GLY A 214 -0.42 -10.26 8.21
N ASP A 215 -0.31 -10.57 9.50
CA ASP A 215 -1.47 -10.76 10.36
C ASP A 215 -1.54 -9.77 11.54
N ARG A 216 -2.67 -9.79 12.21
CA ARG A 216 -2.95 -8.93 13.38
C ARG A 216 -2.18 -9.31 14.65
N ALA A 217 -1.42 -10.40 14.64
CA ALA A 217 -0.49 -10.76 15.71
C ALA A 217 0.93 -10.24 15.46
N GLY A 218 1.19 -9.61 14.31
CA GLY A 218 2.50 -9.08 13.96
C GLY A 218 3.40 -10.07 13.24
N LYS A 219 2.85 -11.19 12.78
CA LYS A 219 3.58 -12.18 11.99
C LYS A 219 3.46 -11.90 10.51
N ILE A 220 4.55 -12.13 9.78
CA ILE A 220 4.59 -12.19 8.32
C ILE A 220 4.88 -13.65 7.94
N LEU A 221 4.14 -14.15 6.95
CA LEU A 221 4.50 -15.35 6.22
C LEU A 221 5.02 -14.93 4.86
N LEU A 222 6.30 -15.22 4.61
CA LEU A 222 6.96 -15.02 3.31
C LEU A 222 6.88 -16.34 2.55
N TRP A 223 6.13 -16.35 1.45
CA TRP A 223 5.81 -17.50 0.65
C TRP A 223 6.75 -17.63 -0.55
N ASP A 224 7.25 -18.84 -0.81
CA ASP A 224 7.83 -19.20 -2.10
C ASP A 224 6.70 -19.52 -3.09
N TRP A 225 6.25 -18.47 -3.81
CA TRP A 225 5.01 -18.48 -4.58
C TRP A 225 5.14 -19.20 -5.93
N GLY A 226 6.34 -19.35 -6.45
CA GLY A 226 6.61 -19.97 -7.75
C GLY A 226 6.37 -21.49 -7.79
N SER A 227 6.07 -22.12 -6.65
CA SER A 227 5.85 -23.56 -6.53
C SER A 227 4.36 -23.93 -6.56
N LYS A 228 4.05 -25.18 -7.00
CA LYS A 228 2.67 -25.71 -6.98
C LYS A 228 2.08 -25.76 -5.58
N ASN A 229 2.92 -25.95 -4.56
CA ASN A 229 2.55 -25.96 -3.15
C ASN A 229 3.43 -24.92 -2.44
N PRO A 230 2.98 -23.66 -2.32
CA PRO A 230 3.77 -22.62 -1.70
C PRO A 230 4.15 -22.96 -0.25
N VAL A 231 5.42 -22.85 0.07
CA VAL A 231 5.95 -22.99 1.42
C VAL A 231 6.24 -21.62 1.95
N SER A 232 5.98 -21.38 3.24
CA SER A 232 6.26 -20.09 3.86
C SER A 232 7.35 -20.19 4.93
N THR A 233 8.10 -19.09 5.06
CA THR A 233 8.95 -18.80 6.21
C THR A 233 8.23 -17.80 7.11
N GLU A 234 8.15 -18.07 8.41
CA GLU A 234 7.53 -17.18 9.39
C GLU A 234 8.55 -16.15 9.89
N ILE A 235 8.11 -14.88 9.94
CA ILE A 235 8.84 -13.75 10.51
C ILE A 235 8.01 -13.15 11.63
N THR A 236 8.52 -13.07 12.84
CA THR A 236 7.94 -12.26 13.92
C THR A 236 8.34 -10.81 13.72
N ALA A 237 7.50 -10.06 13.00
CA ALA A 237 7.86 -8.77 12.44
C ALA A 237 7.57 -7.60 13.38
N HIS A 238 6.35 -7.51 13.92
CA HIS A 238 5.88 -6.37 14.67
C HIS A 238 5.16 -6.78 15.96
N GLN A 239 5.09 -5.85 16.90
CA GLN A 239 4.24 -5.99 18.08
C GLN A 239 2.87 -5.34 17.79
N GLY A 240 1.79 -6.12 17.87
CA GLY A 240 0.42 -5.60 17.74
C GLY A 240 -0.20 -5.65 16.35
N GLY A 241 0.49 -6.08 15.33
CA GLY A 241 -0.05 -6.36 13.99
C GLY A 241 0.76 -5.77 12.85
N VAL A 242 0.67 -6.40 11.68
CA VAL A 242 1.19 -5.93 10.40
C VAL A 242 0.05 -5.29 9.63
N ASP A 243 0.13 -4.01 9.32
CA ASP A 243 -0.95 -3.30 8.64
C ASP A 243 -0.67 -3.07 7.14
N SER A 244 0.59 -3.15 6.70
CA SER A 244 0.93 -2.99 5.28
C SER A 244 2.24 -3.71 4.93
N LEU A 245 2.34 -4.19 3.70
CA LEU A 245 3.49 -4.87 3.11
C LEU A 245 3.74 -4.36 1.69
N SER A 246 5.01 -4.24 1.31
CA SER A 246 5.42 -3.89 -0.05
C SER A 246 6.75 -4.54 -0.41
N PHE A 247 6.85 -5.13 -1.60
CA PHE A 247 8.13 -5.62 -2.13
C PHE A 247 8.89 -4.51 -2.86
N SER A 248 10.21 -4.56 -2.81
CA SER A 248 11.06 -3.79 -3.72
C SER A 248 10.86 -4.26 -5.17
N SER A 249 11.17 -3.40 -6.13
CA SER A 249 10.97 -3.69 -7.56
C SER A 249 11.73 -4.91 -8.07
N ASP A 250 12.87 -5.23 -7.46
CA ASP A 250 13.72 -6.40 -7.74
C ASP A 250 13.36 -7.63 -6.88
N ALA A 251 12.35 -7.51 -6.03
CA ALA A 251 11.90 -8.53 -5.08
C ALA A 251 12.95 -8.99 -4.04
N SER A 252 14.07 -8.29 -3.90
CA SER A 252 15.12 -8.63 -2.93
C SER A 252 14.75 -8.24 -1.50
N LEU A 253 13.90 -7.23 -1.35
CA LEU A 253 13.46 -6.68 -0.07
C LEU A 253 11.94 -6.72 0.08
N LEU A 254 11.51 -6.87 1.34
CA LEU A 254 10.13 -6.68 1.78
C LEU A 254 10.11 -5.57 2.82
N ALA A 255 9.25 -4.56 2.64
CA ALA A 255 8.94 -3.56 3.64
C ALA A 255 7.67 -3.95 4.40
N SER A 256 7.64 -3.67 5.70
CA SER A 256 6.48 -3.88 6.55
C SER A 256 6.22 -2.68 7.45
N ALA A 257 4.95 -2.37 7.67
CA ALA A 257 4.48 -1.36 8.62
C ALA A 257 3.63 -2.02 9.71
N GLY A 258 3.82 -1.61 10.95
CA GLY A 258 3.15 -2.22 12.08
C GLY A 258 2.64 -1.25 13.13
N ARG A 259 1.89 -1.80 14.09
CA ARG A 259 1.28 -1.08 15.20
C ARG A 259 2.23 -0.84 16.37
N ASP A 260 3.49 -1.06 16.15
CA ASP A 260 4.60 -0.75 17.06
C ASP A 260 5.35 0.52 16.65
N ASP A 261 4.70 1.37 15.82
CA ASP A 261 5.21 2.65 15.32
C ASP A 261 6.43 2.50 14.41
N LEU A 262 6.70 1.28 13.92
CA LEU A 262 7.89 0.97 13.15
C LEU A 262 7.58 0.64 11.69
N VAL A 263 8.52 1.00 10.83
CA VAL A 263 8.69 0.42 9.50
C VAL A 263 9.96 -0.42 9.50
N LYS A 264 9.92 -1.58 8.88
CA LYS A 264 11.08 -2.48 8.79
C LYS A 264 11.28 -2.97 7.37
N THR A 265 12.53 -3.26 7.02
CA THR A 265 12.87 -3.99 5.79
C THR A 265 13.49 -5.34 6.12
N TRP A 266 13.16 -6.30 5.28
CA TRP A 266 13.52 -7.70 5.42
C TRP A 266 14.17 -8.19 4.14
N SER A 267 15.24 -8.99 4.25
CA SER A 267 15.77 -9.74 3.13
C SER A 267 14.78 -10.84 2.74
N THR A 268 14.41 -10.93 1.47
CA THR A 268 13.52 -11.99 1.01
C THR A 268 14.21 -13.33 0.79
N SER A 269 15.54 -13.37 0.86
CA SER A 269 16.32 -14.60 0.68
C SER A 269 16.49 -15.39 1.97
N ASN A 270 16.65 -14.70 3.12
CA ASN A 270 16.92 -15.32 4.42
C ASN A 270 16.02 -14.84 5.55
N SER A 271 15.06 -13.93 5.24
CA SER A 271 14.10 -13.36 6.18
C SER A 271 14.71 -12.53 7.33
N GLU A 272 15.95 -12.08 7.19
CA GLU A 272 16.61 -11.22 8.17
C GLU A 272 16.09 -9.78 8.13
N ASN A 273 15.94 -9.16 9.31
CA ASN A 273 15.68 -7.73 9.42
C ASN A 273 16.94 -6.96 9.04
N LEU A 274 16.86 -6.16 7.96
CA LEU A 274 17.98 -5.37 7.48
C LEU A 274 18.00 -3.97 8.07
N GLN A 275 16.83 -3.32 8.12
CA GLN A 275 16.70 -1.97 8.67
C GLN A 275 15.41 -1.84 9.47
N THR A 276 15.46 -1.02 10.51
CA THR A 276 14.30 -0.58 11.29
C THR A 276 14.27 0.93 11.32
N PHE A 277 13.19 1.50 10.79
CA PHE A 277 12.98 2.94 10.70
C PHE A 277 12.14 3.40 11.88
N LYS A 278 12.72 4.28 12.70
CA LYS A 278 12.09 4.87 13.89
C LYS A 278 11.84 6.33 13.65
N GLY A 279 10.62 6.81 13.94
CA GLY A 279 10.28 8.23 13.79
C GLY A 279 8.80 8.52 13.70
N HIS A 280 7.96 7.52 13.37
CA HIS A 280 6.53 7.61 13.63
C HIS A 280 6.28 7.58 15.14
N LYS A 281 5.21 8.24 15.58
CA LYS A 281 4.82 8.38 16.99
C LYS A 281 3.49 7.70 17.30
N ASN A 282 2.99 6.92 16.36
CA ASN A 282 1.77 6.12 16.46
C ASN A 282 1.77 5.09 15.33
N ASP A 283 0.85 4.11 15.37
CA ASP A 283 0.70 3.01 14.41
C ASP A 283 1.03 3.46 12.99
N VAL A 284 1.86 2.70 12.29
CA VAL A 284 2.12 2.87 10.87
C VAL A 284 1.18 1.97 10.08
N ARG A 285 0.30 2.59 9.29
CA ARG A 285 -0.81 1.91 8.63
C ARG A 285 -0.55 1.59 7.17
N GLY A 286 0.37 2.29 6.55
CA GLY A 286 0.73 2.10 5.15
C GLY A 286 2.24 2.13 4.95
N VAL A 287 2.74 1.27 4.06
CA VAL A 287 4.11 1.31 3.56
C VAL A 287 4.13 0.90 2.11
N VAL A 288 4.93 1.59 1.31
CA VAL A 288 5.14 1.28 -0.10
C VAL A 288 6.59 1.58 -0.49
N PHE A 289 7.20 0.68 -1.26
CA PHE A 289 8.47 0.97 -1.93
C PHE A 289 8.25 1.96 -3.08
N ALA A 290 9.14 2.93 -3.18
CA ALA A 290 9.24 3.71 -4.40
C ALA A 290 9.69 2.80 -5.57
N PRO A 291 9.26 3.09 -6.82
CA PRO A 291 9.58 2.25 -7.97
C PRO A 291 11.07 2.08 -8.24
N ASP A 292 11.91 3.02 -7.78
CA ASP A 292 13.37 2.95 -7.88
C ASP A 292 14.01 1.95 -6.89
N GLY A 293 13.24 1.42 -5.94
CA GLY A 293 13.69 0.50 -4.90
C GLY A 293 14.60 1.12 -3.84
N LYS A 294 14.89 2.43 -3.92
CA LYS A 294 15.84 3.13 -3.03
C LYS A 294 15.17 3.86 -1.88
N SER A 295 13.87 4.00 -1.92
CA SER A 295 13.10 4.70 -0.91
C SER A 295 11.82 3.93 -0.56
N ILE A 296 11.31 4.21 0.63
CA ILE A 296 10.03 3.71 1.12
C ILE A 296 9.22 4.93 1.57
N ALA A 297 7.93 4.99 1.21
CA ALA A 297 6.99 5.89 1.86
C ALA A 297 6.20 5.14 2.93
N SER A 298 5.90 5.80 4.05
CA SER A 298 5.06 5.26 5.12
C SER A 298 4.06 6.29 5.61
N ALA A 299 2.90 5.81 6.04
CA ALA A 299 1.76 6.62 6.51
C ALA A 299 1.34 6.20 7.92
N GLY A 300 1.30 7.15 8.85
CA GLY A 300 1.06 6.89 10.27
C GLY A 300 -0.15 7.61 10.87
N LEU A 301 -0.68 7.04 11.95
CA LEU A 301 -1.71 7.67 12.77
C LEU A 301 -1.17 8.87 13.57
N ASP A 302 0.13 9.16 13.48
CA ASP A 302 0.74 10.38 14.04
C ASP A 302 0.55 11.63 13.16
N GLY A 303 -0.18 11.51 12.05
CA GLY A 303 -0.44 12.60 11.12
C GLY A 303 0.71 12.88 10.16
N THR A 304 1.62 11.93 9.99
CA THR A 304 2.75 12.10 9.07
C THR A 304 2.77 11.05 7.97
N VAL A 305 3.20 11.47 6.79
CA VAL A 305 3.70 10.60 5.73
C VAL A 305 5.20 10.86 5.59
N LYS A 306 6.00 9.82 5.67
CA LYS A 306 7.47 9.92 5.69
C LYS A 306 8.08 9.17 4.52
N ILE A 307 9.17 9.69 3.97
CA ILE A 307 10.00 8.99 3.00
C ILE A 307 11.35 8.67 3.66
N TRP A 308 11.75 7.41 3.55
CA TRP A 308 12.96 6.86 4.13
C TRP A 308 13.91 6.37 3.05
N GLU A 309 15.20 6.50 3.28
CA GLU A 309 16.23 5.94 2.42
C GLU A 309 16.50 4.48 2.79
N VAL A 310 16.45 3.59 1.81
CA VAL A 310 16.81 2.18 1.94
C VAL A 310 18.27 2.00 1.53
N LYS A 311 19.03 1.30 2.37
CA LYS A 311 20.47 1.03 2.16
C LYS A 311 20.69 -0.41 1.78
#